data_b666ce94d7be2a75e1f97ab1b67dfad8
#
_entry.id   b666ce94d7be2a75e1f97ab1b67dfad8
#
_cell.length_a   1.000
_cell.length_b   1.000
_cell.length_c   1.000
_cell.angle_alpha   90.00
_cell.angle_beta   90.00
_cell.angle_gamma   90.00
#
_symmetry.space_group_name_H-M   'P 1'
#
loop_
_entity.id
_entity.type
_entity.pdbx_description
1 polymer ?
#
loop_
_entity_poly.entity_id
_entity_poly.type
_entity_poly.pdbx_seq_one_letter_code
_entity_poly.pdbx_strand_id
1 'polypeptide(L)'
;MASTLRIFTRRFFIYCNVVLGILFLLSSLVPQLPPQSWWFIAFLGLLFPFLLFGLILFFFGWLVLWKPARTFFSLVPILLGWNQIQIAFAFRNSETFVERKAPGSIRVVSWNVARFIEMRKNNNKGSQTRLKMFDLIKAQNADVLCLQEFQTSINPEFYENIRPIREKLGYPYYYFSYDEDGDMHYYSSIIFSRFPIVDTARVRFPRPSLPEVLLQADLLVGKDTVRIYTTHLQSFQLGPQDYRRIEAIKSGEDSLISHSRNIFSKWKRGVVNRTL
;
A
#
# COMPACT_ATOMS: atom_id res chain seq x y z
N MET A 1 -33.91 -42.10 9.36
CA MET A 1 -33.29 -40.87 9.88
C MET A 1 -31.79 -40.74 9.54
N ALA A 2 -30.94 -41.73 9.83
CA ALA A 2 -29.48 -41.64 9.57
C ALA A 2 -29.11 -41.45 8.09
N SER A 3 -29.82 -42.03 7.14
CA SER A 3 -29.57 -41.88 5.70
C SER A 3 -29.91 -40.47 5.18
N THR A 4 -31.02 -39.90 5.65
CA THR A 4 -31.47 -38.55 5.27
C THR A 4 -30.51 -37.49 5.78
N LEU A 5 -30.08 -37.61 7.05
CA LEU A 5 -29.10 -36.71 7.66
C LEU A 5 -27.75 -36.77 6.89
N ARG A 6 -27.28 -37.95 6.50
CA ARG A 6 -26.04 -38.13 5.75
C ARG A 6 -26.13 -37.52 4.34
N ILE A 7 -27.29 -37.62 3.67
CA ILE A 7 -27.50 -36.99 2.36
C ILE A 7 -27.52 -35.48 2.49
N PHE A 8 -28.22 -34.96 3.51
CA PHE A 8 -28.30 -33.51 3.79
C PHE A 8 -26.90 -32.92 4.05
N THR A 9 -26.17 -33.51 5.01
CA THR A 9 -24.79 -33.06 5.35
C THR A 9 -23.89 -33.05 4.13
N ARG A 10 -23.96 -34.13 3.31
CA ARG A 10 -23.17 -34.19 2.08
C ARG A 10 -23.50 -33.08 1.10
N ARG A 11 -24.79 -32.79 0.86
CA ARG A 11 -25.22 -31.71 -0.03
C ARG A 11 -24.80 -30.35 0.51
N PHE A 12 -24.95 -30.15 1.80
CA PHE A 12 -24.52 -28.92 2.48
C PHE A 12 -23.02 -28.62 2.27
N PHE A 13 -22.14 -29.61 2.47
CA PHE A 13 -20.70 -29.41 2.25
C PHE A 13 -20.35 -29.12 0.78
N ILE A 14 -21.04 -29.75 -0.18
CA ILE A 14 -20.85 -29.40 -1.59
C ILE A 14 -21.27 -27.97 -1.87
N TYR A 15 -22.43 -27.55 -1.33
CA TYR A 15 -22.91 -26.18 -1.46
C TYR A 15 -21.93 -25.16 -0.88
N CYS A 16 -21.41 -25.41 0.32
CA CYS A 16 -20.40 -24.55 0.95
C CYS A 16 -19.13 -24.44 0.08
N ASN A 17 -18.66 -25.56 -0.47
CA ASN A 17 -17.48 -25.54 -1.32
C ASN A 17 -17.72 -24.75 -2.63
N VAL A 18 -18.88 -24.92 -3.27
CA VAL A 18 -19.23 -24.17 -4.49
C VAL A 18 -19.34 -22.66 -4.20
N VAL A 19 -20.05 -22.29 -3.12
CA VAL A 19 -20.16 -20.88 -2.69
C VAL A 19 -18.78 -20.28 -2.41
N LEU A 20 -17.95 -21.02 -1.69
CA LEU A 20 -16.57 -20.58 -1.40
C LEU A 20 -15.77 -20.39 -2.69
N GLY A 21 -15.90 -21.28 -3.68
CA GLY A 21 -15.27 -21.17 -4.98
C GLY A 21 -15.73 -19.92 -5.75
N ILE A 22 -17.03 -19.63 -5.72
CA ILE A 22 -17.58 -18.42 -6.34
C ILE A 22 -17.03 -17.15 -5.65
N LEU A 23 -17.03 -17.10 -4.32
CA LEU A 23 -16.49 -15.97 -3.57
C LEU A 23 -15.00 -15.77 -3.83
N PHE A 24 -14.24 -16.85 -3.94
CA PHE A 24 -12.82 -16.79 -4.29
C PHE A 24 -12.62 -16.24 -5.71
N LEU A 25 -13.38 -16.68 -6.70
CA LEU A 25 -13.29 -16.15 -8.06
C LEU A 25 -13.69 -14.67 -8.12
N LEU A 26 -14.74 -14.27 -7.42
CA LEU A 26 -15.12 -12.86 -7.31
C LEU A 26 -13.99 -12.03 -6.66
N SER A 27 -13.35 -12.53 -5.62
CA SER A 27 -12.21 -11.85 -4.99
C SER A 27 -11.01 -11.74 -5.95
N SER A 28 -10.84 -12.69 -6.85
CA SER A 28 -9.79 -12.68 -7.88
C SER A 28 -10.00 -11.62 -8.96
N LEU A 29 -11.23 -11.13 -9.14
CA LEU A 29 -11.57 -10.09 -10.11
C LEU A 29 -11.34 -8.66 -9.59
N VAL A 30 -11.06 -8.49 -8.29
CA VAL A 30 -10.91 -7.16 -7.65
C VAL A 30 -9.96 -6.23 -8.40
N PRO A 31 -8.77 -6.65 -8.87
CA PRO A 31 -7.87 -5.75 -9.59
C PRO A 31 -8.38 -5.25 -10.95
N GLN A 32 -9.43 -5.87 -11.49
CA GLN A 32 -10.00 -5.58 -12.81
C GLN A 32 -11.26 -4.73 -12.71
N LEU A 33 -11.81 -4.55 -11.51
CA LEU A 33 -13.07 -3.86 -11.28
C LEU A 33 -12.83 -2.44 -10.77
N PRO A 34 -13.53 -1.43 -11.32
CA PRO A 34 -13.44 -0.07 -10.78
C PRO A 34 -14.05 -0.03 -9.36
N PRO A 35 -13.25 0.28 -8.33
CA PRO A 35 -13.68 0.15 -6.94
C PRO A 35 -14.73 1.19 -6.54
N GLN A 36 -14.88 2.29 -7.30
CA GLN A 36 -15.93 3.26 -7.10
C GLN A 36 -17.32 2.63 -7.23
N SER A 37 -17.47 1.75 -8.23
CA SER A 37 -18.74 1.07 -8.53
C SER A 37 -18.87 -0.28 -7.79
N TRP A 38 -17.75 -0.98 -7.60
CA TRP A 38 -17.69 -2.35 -7.08
C TRP A 38 -17.00 -2.44 -5.71
N TRP A 39 -17.13 -1.40 -4.89
CA TRP A 39 -16.47 -1.30 -3.59
C TRP A 39 -16.74 -2.50 -2.64
N PHE A 40 -17.94 -3.12 -2.73
CA PHE A 40 -18.29 -4.29 -1.93
C PHE A 40 -17.49 -5.54 -2.35
N ILE A 41 -17.13 -5.69 -3.65
CA ILE A 41 -16.24 -6.76 -4.11
C ILE A 41 -14.79 -6.47 -3.69
N ALA A 42 -14.38 -5.19 -3.61
CA ALA A 42 -13.06 -4.83 -3.10
C ALA A 42 -12.82 -5.33 -1.67
N PHE A 43 -13.85 -5.33 -0.81
CA PHE A 43 -13.75 -5.93 0.52
C PHE A 43 -13.54 -7.46 0.47
N LEU A 44 -14.12 -8.12 -0.53
CA LEU A 44 -13.90 -9.55 -0.72
C LEU A 44 -12.43 -9.86 -1.02
N GLY A 45 -11.72 -8.94 -1.68
CA GLY A 45 -10.28 -9.04 -1.90
C GLY A 45 -9.45 -9.13 -0.61
N LEU A 46 -9.89 -8.52 0.48
CA LEU A 46 -9.24 -8.66 1.80
C LEU A 46 -9.38 -10.07 2.36
N LEU A 47 -10.41 -10.79 1.96
CA LEU A 47 -10.68 -12.18 2.38
C LEU A 47 -9.98 -13.20 1.47
N PHE A 48 -9.32 -12.79 0.39
CA PHE A 48 -8.70 -13.67 -0.59
C PHE A 48 -7.83 -14.79 0.02
N PRO A 49 -6.90 -14.51 0.97
CA PRO A 49 -6.08 -15.57 1.57
C PRO A 49 -6.92 -16.59 2.36
N PHE A 50 -7.96 -16.13 3.05
CA PHE A 50 -8.84 -17.01 3.84
C PHE A 50 -9.74 -17.86 2.94
N LEU A 51 -10.23 -17.30 1.83
CA LEU A 51 -11.02 -18.04 0.84
C LEU A 51 -10.16 -19.11 0.17
N LEU A 52 -8.92 -18.80 -0.20
CA LEU A 52 -7.97 -19.77 -0.73
C LEU A 52 -7.70 -20.88 0.28
N PHE A 53 -7.42 -20.53 1.53
CA PHE A 53 -7.19 -21.51 2.60
C PHE A 53 -8.40 -22.45 2.77
N GLY A 54 -9.61 -21.90 2.77
CA GLY A 54 -10.83 -22.69 2.82
C GLY A 54 -10.97 -23.67 1.65
N LEU A 55 -10.65 -23.24 0.42
CA LEU A 55 -10.67 -24.13 -0.76
C LEU A 55 -9.64 -25.25 -0.64
N ILE A 56 -8.44 -24.97 -0.11
CA ILE A 56 -7.40 -25.97 0.14
C ILE A 56 -7.89 -26.99 1.19
N LEU A 57 -8.54 -26.52 2.27
CA LEU A 57 -9.12 -27.43 3.27
C LEU A 57 -10.21 -28.32 2.66
N PHE A 58 -11.10 -27.80 1.83
CA PHE A 58 -12.09 -28.61 1.12
C PHE A 58 -11.44 -29.62 0.15
N PHE A 59 -10.40 -29.21 -0.55
CA PHE A 59 -9.66 -30.09 -1.46
C PHE A 59 -9.11 -31.33 -0.71
N PHE A 60 -8.36 -31.10 0.36
CA PHE A 60 -7.83 -32.20 1.17
C PHE A 60 -8.92 -32.97 1.92
N GLY A 61 -9.94 -32.27 2.40
CA GLY A 61 -11.09 -32.92 3.04
C GLY A 61 -11.79 -33.93 2.13
N TRP A 62 -11.99 -33.60 0.86
CA TRP A 62 -12.54 -34.56 -0.10
C TRP A 62 -11.63 -35.76 -0.38
N LEU A 63 -10.31 -35.58 -0.37
CA LEU A 63 -9.35 -36.68 -0.49
C LEU A 63 -9.43 -37.62 0.72
N VAL A 64 -9.39 -37.06 1.93
CA VAL A 64 -9.50 -37.84 3.18
C VAL A 64 -10.82 -38.60 3.25
N LEU A 65 -11.91 -38.03 2.76
CA LEU A 65 -13.21 -38.69 2.69
C LEU A 65 -13.36 -39.69 1.55
N TRP A 66 -12.28 -40.00 0.82
CA TRP A 66 -12.24 -40.91 -0.35
C TRP A 66 -13.25 -40.50 -1.44
N LYS A 67 -13.40 -39.20 -1.70
CA LYS A 67 -14.28 -38.65 -2.73
C LYS A 67 -13.50 -37.78 -3.71
N PRO A 68 -12.48 -38.31 -4.45
CA PRO A 68 -11.59 -37.51 -5.26
C PRO A 68 -12.31 -36.73 -6.36
N ALA A 69 -13.38 -37.25 -6.94
CA ALA A 69 -14.15 -36.51 -7.94
C ALA A 69 -14.72 -35.15 -7.44
N ARG A 70 -14.84 -34.94 -6.13
CA ARG A 70 -15.35 -33.67 -5.57
C ARG A 70 -14.26 -32.64 -5.31
N THR A 71 -13.01 -33.02 -5.36
CA THR A 71 -11.89 -32.07 -5.32
C THR A 71 -11.98 -31.08 -6.49
N PHE A 72 -12.67 -31.46 -7.58
CA PHE A 72 -12.92 -30.59 -8.72
C PHE A 72 -13.55 -29.24 -8.32
N PHE A 73 -14.49 -29.23 -7.35
CA PHE A 73 -15.14 -27.99 -6.88
C PHE A 73 -14.17 -27.02 -6.20
N SER A 74 -13.05 -27.49 -5.65
CA SER A 74 -12.00 -26.64 -5.10
C SER A 74 -10.89 -26.37 -6.11
N LEU A 75 -10.49 -27.39 -6.86
CA LEU A 75 -9.34 -27.33 -7.78
C LEU A 75 -9.60 -26.33 -8.92
N VAL A 76 -10.78 -26.36 -9.52
CA VAL A 76 -11.10 -25.48 -10.66
C VAL A 76 -11.02 -24.00 -10.28
N PRO A 77 -11.67 -23.51 -9.19
CA PRO A 77 -11.49 -22.13 -8.77
C PRO A 77 -10.03 -21.76 -8.49
N ILE A 78 -9.26 -22.63 -7.83
CA ILE A 78 -7.83 -22.40 -7.56
C ILE A 78 -7.04 -22.23 -8.86
N LEU A 79 -7.25 -23.08 -9.84
CA LEU A 79 -6.56 -22.99 -11.13
C LEU A 79 -6.96 -21.73 -11.90
N LEU A 80 -8.24 -21.37 -11.92
CA LEU A 80 -8.72 -20.14 -12.57
C LEU A 80 -8.18 -18.86 -11.88
N GLY A 81 -8.02 -18.90 -10.55
CA GLY A 81 -7.47 -17.80 -9.76
C GLY A 81 -5.95 -17.82 -9.63
N TRP A 82 -5.24 -18.72 -10.32
CA TRP A 82 -3.79 -18.94 -10.15
C TRP A 82 -2.94 -17.68 -10.31
N ASN A 83 -3.27 -16.85 -11.29
CA ASN A 83 -2.57 -15.57 -11.50
C ASN A 83 -2.65 -14.65 -10.26
N GLN A 84 -3.82 -14.58 -9.63
CA GLN A 84 -4.00 -13.76 -8.41
C GLN A 84 -3.28 -14.38 -7.20
N ILE A 85 -3.20 -15.71 -7.13
CA ILE A 85 -2.41 -16.39 -6.11
C ILE A 85 -0.93 -16.01 -6.23
N GLN A 86 -0.38 -15.99 -7.46
CA GLN A 86 1.00 -15.59 -7.69
C GLN A 86 1.29 -14.12 -7.37
N ILE A 87 0.29 -13.24 -7.54
CA ILE A 87 0.40 -11.82 -7.17
C ILE A 87 0.31 -11.65 -5.65
N ALA A 88 -0.62 -12.36 -4.99
CA ALA A 88 -0.85 -12.22 -3.55
C ALA A 88 0.26 -12.87 -2.70
N PHE A 89 0.87 -13.94 -3.21
CA PHE A 89 1.93 -14.67 -2.52
C PHE A 89 3.22 -14.63 -3.35
N ALA A 90 4.26 -14.04 -2.78
CA ALA A 90 5.58 -14.01 -3.41
C ALA A 90 6.25 -15.39 -3.32
N PHE A 91 6.09 -16.22 -4.35
CA PHE A 91 6.78 -17.52 -4.46
C PHE A 91 8.25 -17.38 -4.87
N ARG A 92 8.70 -16.17 -5.16
CA ARG A 92 10.11 -15.92 -5.50
C ARG A 92 10.88 -15.61 -4.23
N ASN A 93 12.06 -16.21 -4.08
CA ASN A 93 13.01 -15.75 -3.08
C ASN A 93 13.36 -14.29 -3.39
N SER A 94 13.26 -13.41 -2.40
CA SER A 94 13.78 -12.06 -2.52
C SER A 94 15.29 -12.18 -2.78
N GLU A 95 15.75 -11.55 -3.85
CA GLU A 95 17.19 -11.37 -4.00
C GLU A 95 17.70 -10.60 -2.79
N THR A 96 18.78 -11.06 -2.20
CA THR A 96 19.44 -10.35 -1.10
C THR A 96 19.86 -8.97 -1.61
N PHE A 97 19.63 -7.95 -0.79
CA PHE A 97 20.09 -6.60 -1.13
C PHE A 97 21.58 -6.61 -1.40
N VAL A 98 21.98 -6.19 -2.61
CA VAL A 98 23.37 -6.11 -3.01
C VAL A 98 23.87 -4.71 -2.73
N GLU A 99 24.80 -4.55 -1.79
CA GLU A 99 25.37 -3.23 -1.45
C GLU A 99 26.06 -2.58 -2.65
N ARG A 100 26.80 -3.36 -3.43
CA ARG A 100 27.50 -2.86 -4.61
C ARG A 100 26.57 -2.87 -5.81
N LYS A 101 26.33 -1.69 -6.40
CA LYS A 101 25.56 -1.59 -7.65
C LYS A 101 26.25 -2.32 -8.79
N ALA A 102 25.49 -3.05 -9.60
CA ALA A 102 25.99 -3.60 -10.84
C ALA A 102 26.34 -2.45 -11.83
N PRO A 103 27.38 -2.61 -12.67
CA PRO A 103 27.66 -1.65 -13.72
C PRO A 103 26.44 -1.38 -14.61
N GLY A 104 26.14 -0.11 -14.87
CA GLY A 104 25.00 0.29 -15.70
C GLY A 104 23.63 0.22 -14.99
N SER A 105 23.58 -0.17 -13.71
CA SER A 105 22.31 -0.17 -12.93
C SER A 105 22.06 1.18 -12.26
N ILE A 106 20.77 1.51 -12.11
CA ILE A 106 20.29 2.67 -11.35
C ILE A 106 19.67 2.15 -10.05
N ARG A 107 20.09 2.72 -8.93
CA ARG A 107 19.49 2.44 -7.62
C ARG A 107 18.45 3.50 -7.28
N VAL A 108 17.22 3.07 -7.11
CA VAL A 108 16.12 3.93 -6.67
C VAL A 108 15.73 3.54 -5.25
N VAL A 109 15.61 4.51 -4.37
CA VAL A 109 15.06 4.34 -3.01
C VAL A 109 13.72 5.04 -2.95
N SER A 110 12.69 4.35 -2.48
CA SER A 110 11.39 4.91 -2.15
C SER A 110 11.15 4.76 -0.64
N TRP A 111 10.86 5.89 0.04
CA TRP A 111 10.70 5.90 1.48
C TRP A 111 9.70 6.97 1.92
N ASN A 112 8.66 6.58 2.68
CA ASN A 112 7.84 7.52 3.43
C ASN A 112 8.64 7.99 4.65
N VAL A 113 9.03 9.26 4.66
CA VAL A 113 9.93 9.83 5.68
C VAL A 113 9.17 10.46 6.86
N ALA A 114 7.84 10.42 6.88
CA ALA A 114 7.00 10.90 7.99
C ALA A 114 7.47 12.28 8.52
N ARG A 115 7.67 13.24 7.61
CA ARG A 115 8.16 14.61 7.90
C ARG A 115 9.53 14.63 8.62
N PHE A 116 10.33 13.56 8.46
CA PHE A 116 11.56 13.28 9.23
C PHE A 116 11.35 13.22 10.73
N ILE A 117 10.09 13.08 11.20
CA ILE A 117 9.65 13.01 12.58
C ILE A 117 9.93 14.33 13.36
N GLU A 118 10.98 15.04 13.03
CA GLU A 118 11.42 16.27 13.66
C GLU A 118 11.20 17.45 12.71
N MET A 119 10.11 18.19 12.88
CA MET A 119 9.81 19.35 12.03
C MET A 119 10.48 20.64 12.57
N ARG A 120 10.35 20.91 13.88
CA ARG A 120 10.96 22.07 14.53
C ARG A 120 12.43 21.85 14.85
N LYS A 121 13.22 22.92 14.74
CA LYS A 121 14.62 22.91 15.16
C LYS A 121 14.69 22.73 16.67
N ASN A 122 15.40 21.71 17.09
CA ASN A 122 15.56 21.31 18.49
C ASN A 122 16.96 21.58 19.06
N ASN A 123 17.81 22.32 18.33
CA ASN A 123 19.19 22.60 18.69
C ASN A 123 20.00 21.35 19.05
N ASN A 124 19.76 20.25 18.32
CA ASN A 124 20.33 18.93 18.56
C ASN A 124 19.99 18.33 19.94
N LYS A 125 18.91 18.80 20.55
CA LYS A 125 18.33 18.16 21.74
C LYS A 125 17.29 17.13 21.31
N GLY A 126 17.26 15.99 21.98
CA GLY A 126 16.31 14.92 21.68
C GLY A 126 16.87 13.81 20.80
N SER A 127 16.01 13.13 20.06
CA SER A 127 16.31 11.85 19.38
C SER A 127 17.27 11.94 18.20
N GLN A 128 17.39 13.10 17.58
CA GLN A 128 18.14 13.35 16.33
C GLN A 128 17.76 12.37 15.20
N THR A 129 16.51 11.96 15.18
CA THR A 129 15.99 10.97 14.20
C THR A 129 16.18 11.45 12.78
N ARG A 130 15.97 12.74 12.54
CA ARG A 130 16.19 13.36 11.22
C ARG A 130 17.64 13.15 10.72
N LEU A 131 18.65 13.33 11.56
CA LEU A 131 20.05 13.12 11.17
C LEU A 131 20.34 11.65 10.90
N LYS A 132 19.83 10.74 11.72
CA LYS A 132 19.94 9.29 11.50
C LYS A 132 19.27 8.86 10.18
N MET A 133 18.14 9.47 9.82
CA MET A 133 17.50 9.22 8.55
C MET A 133 18.36 9.71 7.36
N PHE A 134 19.03 10.84 7.49
CA PHE A 134 19.99 11.31 6.47
C PHE A 134 21.19 10.37 6.33
N ASP A 135 21.71 9.84 7.44
CA ASP A 135 22.79 8.84 7.41
C ASP A 135 22.35 7.55 6.71
N LEU A 136 21.11 7.10 6.96
CA LEU A 136 20.52 5.96 6.26
C LEU A 136 20.39 6.23 4.77
N ILE A 137 19.89 7.39 4.36
CA ILE A 137 19.82 7.79 2.93
C ILE A 137 21.21 7.74 2.31
N LYS A 138 22.22 8.29 2.98
CA LYS A 138 23.61 8.29 2.51
C LYS A 138 24.15 6.87 2.34
N ALA A 139 23.87 5.99 3.32
CA ALA A 139 24.31 4.60 3.31
C ALA A 139 23.73 3.79 2.14
N GLN A 140 22.50 4.10 1.70
CA GLN A 140 21.89 3.42 0.56
C GLN A 140 22.60 3.72 -0.77
N ASN A 141 23.38 4.80 -0.87
CA ASN A 141 24.07 5.24 -2.09
C ASN A 141 23.17 5.17 -3.34
N ALA A 142 21.94 5.65 -3.20
CA ALA A 142 20.96 5.67 -4.29
C ALA A 142 21.31 6.73 -5.34
N ASP A 143 20.86 6.51 -6.56
CA ASP A 143 20.96 7.49 -7.65
C ASP A 143 19.72 8.39 -7.66
N VAL A 144 18.57 7.85 -7.24
CA VAL A 144 17.29 8.54 -7.18
C VAL A 144 16.63 8.25 -5.84
N LEU A 145 16.07 9.29 -5.21
CA LEU A 145 15.27 9.18 -3.98
C LEU A 145 13.86 9.65 -4.28
N CYS A 146 12.89 8.80 -3.99
CA CYS A 146 11.47 9.12 -4.00
C CYS A 146 11.00 9.16 -2.54
N LEU A 147 10.88 10.36 -1.96
CA LEU A 147 10.51 10.51 -0.56
C LEU A 147 9.06 10.98 -0.46
N GLN A 148 8.22 10.20 0.21
CA GLN A 148 6.83 10.54 0.50
C GLN A 148 6.74 11.16 1.90
N GLU A 149 5.68 11.92 2.14
CA GLU A 149 5.52 12.73 3.36
C GLU A 149 6.74 13.60 3.65
N PHE A 150 7.34 14.11 2.60
CA PHE A 150 8.47 15.02 2.71
C PHE A 150 7.98 16.40 3.16
N GLN A 151 8.69 16.98 4.13
CA GLN A 151 8.41 18.32 4.65
C GLN A 151 9.67 19.19 4.54
N THR A 152 9.48 20.44 4.16
CA THR A 152 10.49 21.50 4.21
C THR A 152 9.83 22.80 4.62
N SER A 153 10.60 23.76 5.13
CA SER A 153 10.07 25.05 5.56
C SER A 153 11.06 26.15 5.27
N ILE A 154 10.52 27.34 4.97
CA ILE A 154 11.27 28.60 4.92
C ILE A 154 11.19 29.36 6.24
N ASN A 155 10.33 28.94 7.18
CA ASN A 155 10.29 29.49 8.52
C ASN A 155 11.56 29.08 9.29
N PRO A 156 12.31 30.05 9.89
CA PRO A 156 13.59 29.79 10.54
C PRO A 156 13.52 28.90 11.79
N GLU A 157 12.33 28.72 12.39
CA GLU A 157 12.14 27.82 13.54
C GLU A 157 12.08 26.33 13.13
N PHE A 158 11.89 26.04 11.86
CA PHE A 158 11.71 24.71 11.34
C PHE A 158 12.88 24.27 10.47
N TYR A 159 12.98 22.96 10.21
CA TYR A 159 14.03 22.44 9.36
C TYR A 159 13.72 22.67 7.89
N GLU A 160 14.69 23.25 7.19
CA GLU A 160 14.79 23.21 5.73
C GLU A 160 15.50 21.90 5.35
N ASN A 161 14.83 21.04 4.57
CA ASN A 161 15.31 19.69 4.29
C ASN A 161 15.85 19.52 2.87
N ILE A 162 15.52 20.41 1.92
CA ILE A 162 15.98 20.29 0.52
C ILE A 162 17.47 20.53 0.41
N ARG A 163 17.96 21.65 0.93
CA ARG A 163 19.36 22.05 0.80
C ARG A 163 20.35 21.03 1.39
N PRO A 164 20.16 20.48 2.59
CA PRO A 164 21.06 19.46 3.12
C PRO A 164 21.13 18.20 2.25
N ILE A 165 20.01 17.77 1.69
CA ILE A 165 19.98 16.60 0.81
C ILE A 165 20.70 16.89 -0.52
N ARG A 166 20.51 18.07 -1.09
CA ARG A 166 21.21 18.49 -2.30
C ARG A 166 22.72 18.59 -2.09
N GLU A 167 23.14 19.37 -1.09
CA GLU A 167 24.53 19.76 -0.92
C GLU A 167 25.35 18.72 -0.16
N LYS A 168 24.81 18.12 0.91
CA LYS A 168 25.55 17.19 1.76
C LYS A 168 25.43 15.73 1.33
N LEU A 169 24.27 15.35 0.72
CA LEU A 169 24.05 13.98 0.29
C LEU A 169 24.28 13.79 -1.22
N GLY A 170 24.54 14.87 -1.97
CA GLY A 170 24.95 14.82 -3.37
C GLY A 170 23.80 14.53 -4.34
N TYR A 171 22.63 15.15 -4.12
CA TYR A 171 21.50 15.10 -5.05
C TYR A 171 21.21 16.48 -5.61
N PRO A 172 21.94 16.96 -6.63
CA PRO A 172 21.83 18.34 -7.12
C PRO A 172 20.48 18.66 -7.77
N TYR A 173 19.80 17.66 -8.32
CA TYR A 173 18.53 17.83 -9.01
C TYR A 173 17.38 17.32 -8.16
N TYR A 174 16.24 18.03 -8.19
CA TYR A 174 15.04 17.59 -7.50
C TYR A 174 13.80 18.16 -8.17
N TYR A 175 12.66 17.48 -7.94
CA TYR A 175 11.34 17.96 -8.28
C TYR A 175 10.40 17.80 -7.10
N PHE A 176 9.81 18.91 -6.66
CA PHE A 176 8.91 19.00 -5.51
C PHE A 176 7.67 19.82 -5.89
N SER A 177 6.48 19.39 -5.46
CA SER A 177 5.24 20.07 -5.83
C SER A 177 5.01 21.39 -5.08
N TYR A 178 5.70 21.62 -3.96
CA TYR A 178 5.54 22.79 -3.08
C TYR A 178 4.09 23.01 -2.64
N ASP A 179 3.42 21.93 -2.23
CA ASP A 179 2.08 22.04 -1.67
C ASP A 179 2.17 22.64 -0.27
N GLU A 180 1.49 23.78 -0.07
CA GLU A 180 1.57 24.56 1.16
C GLU A 180 0.73 23.91 2.28
N ASP A 181 1.32 23.76 3.48
CA ASP A 181 0.70 23.19 4.69
C ASP A 181 0.56 24.27 5.80
N GLY A 182 0.44 25.53 5.42
CA GLY A 182 0.37 26.68 6.34
C GLY A 182 1.76 27.08 6.91
N ASP A 183 1.85 28.24 7.55
CA ASP A 183 3.05 28.78 8.25
C ASP A 183 4.38 28.65 7.47
N MET A 184 4.34 28.85 6.14
CA MET A 184 5.50 28.69 5.26
C MET A 184 6.09 27.27 5.26
N HIS A 185 5.26 26.26 5.53
CA HIS A 185 5.60 24.86 5.42
C HIS A 185 5.10 24.30 4.09
N TYR A 186 5.92 23.43 3.51
CA TYR A 186 5.60 22.70 2.30
C TYR A 186 5.66 21.21 2.58
N TYR A 187 4.65 20.49 2.14
CA TYR A 187 4.48 19.07 2.41
C TYR A 187 3.98 18.34 1.17
N SER A 188 4.68 17.31 0.75
CA SER A 188 4.27 16.45 -0.37
C SER A 188 5.25 15.27 -0.58
N SER A 189 5.14 14.61 -1.73
CA SER A 189 6.19 13.75 -2.26
C SER A 189 7.26 14.59 -2.99
N ILE A 190 8.50 14.10 -3.00
CA ILE A 190 9.64 14.73 -3.70
C ILE A 190 10.47 13.65 -4.41
N ILE A 191 11.02 14.00 -5.55
CA ILE A 191 12.04 13.21 -6.26
C ILE A 191 13.35 13.97 -6.19
N PHE A 192 14.41 13.36 -5.65
CA PHE A 192 15.78 13.82 -5.76
C PHE A 192 16.55 12.92 -6.72
N SER A 193 17.47 13.49 -7.47
CA SER A 193 18.25 12.75 -8.46
C SER A 193 19.71 13.25 -8.53
N ARG A 194 20.62 12.30 -8.78
CA ARG A 194 22.00 12.61 -9.20
C ARG A 194 22.09 12.91 -10.68
N PHE A 195 21.10 12.46 -11.46
CA PHE A 195 21.01 12.72 -12.90
C PHE A 195 20.20 13.98 -13.18
N PRO A 196 20.51 14.73 -14.25
CA PRO A 196 19.70 15.86 -14.68
C PRO A 196 18.22 15.48 -14.89
N ILE A 197 17.31 16.31 -14.38
CA ILE A 197 15.88 16.22 -14.66
C ILE A 197 15.61 17.07 -15.90
N VAL A 198 15.10 16.46 -16.97
CA VAL A 198 14.87 17.12 -18.27
C VAL A 198 13.40 17.46 -18.49
N ASP A 199 12.48 16.75 -17.85
CA ASP A 199 11.04 17.04 -17.88
C ASP A 199 10.37 16.62 -16.59
N THR A 200 9.26 17.29 -16.25
CA THR A 200 8.50 17.03 -15.02
C THR A 200 7.00 17.19 -15.27
N ALA A 201 6.20 16.36 -14.60
CA ALA A 201 4.77 16.51 -14.56
C ALA A 201 4.22 16.16 -13.16
N ARG A 202 3.03 16.66 -12.85
CA ARG A 202 2.30 16.29 -11.64
C ARG A 202 0.80 16.19 -11.90
N VAL A 203 0.19 15.22 -11.22
CA VAL A 203 -1.25 15.09 -11.14
C VAL A 203 -1.64 15.18 -9.66
N ARG A 204 -2.47 16.16 -9.31
CA ARG A 204 -3.04 16.27 -7.97
C ARG A 204 -4.30 15.46 -7.88
N PHE A 205 -4.41 14.63 -6.84
CA PHE A 205 -5.65 13.90 -6.58
C PHE A 205 -6.67 14.84 -5.92
N PRO A 206 -7.99 14.63 -6.20
CA PRO A 206 -9.03 15.45 -5.60
C PRO A 206 -9.04 15.30 -4.08
N ARG A 207 -9.18 16.43 -3.40
CA ARG A 207 -9.15 16.51 -1.92
C ARG A 207 -10.28 15.74 -1.25
N PRO A 208 -10.10 15.24 0.03
CA PRO A 208 -10.55 16.12 1.13
C PRO A 208 -9.50 16.62 2.11
N SER A 209 -8.27 16.20 2.07
CA SER A 209 -7.22 16.69 2.99
C SER A 209 -6.00 17.21 2.23
N LEU A 210 -4.79 17.10 2.81
CA LEU A 210 -3.54 17.51 2.16
C LEU A 210 -3.43 16.89 0.76
N PRO A 211 -2.94 17.66 -0.23
CA PRO A 211 -2.93 17.23 -1.61
C PRO A 211 -1.96 16.05 -1.79
N GLU A 212 -2.54 14.89 -2.03
CA GLU A 212 -1.79 13.77 -2.54
C GLU A 212 -1.52 13.99 -4.02
N VAL A 213 -0.30 13.70 -4.44
CA VAL A 213 0.15 13.94 -5.82
C VAL A 213 0.83 12.71 -6.38
N LEU A 214 0.66 12.51 -7.69
CA LEU A 214 1.55 11.71 -8.50
C LEU A 214 2.57 12.67 -9.12
N LEU A 215 3.85 12.50 -8.81
CA LEU A 215 4.96 13.23 -9.43
C LEU A 215 5.60 12.37 -10.49
N GLN A 216 5.99 13.00 -11.61
CA GLN A 216 6.80 12.44 -12.66
C GLN A 216 8.06 13.27 -12.81
N ALA A 217 9.21 12.61 -13.01
CA ALA A 217 10.45 13.23 -13.42
C ALA A 217 11.13 12.37 -14.49
N ASP A 218 11.54 12.97 -15.59
CA ASP A 218 12.30 12.34 -16.65
C ASP A 218 13.78 12.66 -16.43
N LEU A 219 14.58 11.62 -16.20
CA LEU A 219 15.99 11.71 -15.84
C LEU A 219 16.86 11.36 -17.05
N LEU A 220 17.85 12.22 -17.37
CA LEU A 220 18.82 11.93 -18.40
C LEU A 220 19.95 11.06 -17.84
N VAL A 221 19.98 9.80 -18.24
CA VAL A 221 20.98 8.81 -17.80
C VAL A 221 21.84 8.40 -18.98
N GLY A 222 23.02 8.99 -19.09
CA GLY A 222 23.85 8.83 -20.29
C GLY A 222 23.18 9.45 -21.53
N LYS A 223 22.72 8.61 -22.46
CA LYS A 223 21.98 9.02 -23.65
C LYS A 223 20.48 8.71 -23.57
N ASP A 224 20.06 7.99 -22.55
CA ASP A 224 18.70 7.50 -22.39
C ASP A 224 17.93 8.37 -21.40
N THR A 225 16.62 8.41 -21.57
CA THR A 225 15.71 9.05 -20.62
C THR A 225 14.98 7.98 -19.81
N VAL A 226 15.09 8.06 -18.49
CA VAL A 226 14.40 7.18 -17.55
C VAL A 226 13.32 7.97 -16.84
N ARG A 227 12.07 7.53 -16.98
CA ARG A 227 10.93 8.16 -16.34
C ARG A 227 10.67 7.54 -14.98
N ILE A 228 10.67 8.39 -13.96
CA ILE A 228 10.41 8.01 -12.57
C ILE A 228 9.06 8.60 -12.12
N TYR A 229 8.26 7.76 -11.49
CA TYR A 229 7.03 8.19 -10.83
C TYR A 229 7.12 7.94 -9.33
N THR A 230 6.58 8.87 -8.54
CA THR A 230 6.34 8.66 -7.11
C THR A 230 4.99 9.21 -6.70
N THR A 231 4.32 8.51 -5.82
CA THR A 231 3.05 8.95 -5.24
C THR A 231 2.95 8.49 -3.80
N HIS A 232 2.14 9.20 -3.03
CA HIS A 232 1.67 8.78 -1.72
C HIS A 232 0.14 8.68 -1.78
N LEU A 233 -0.39 7.50 -1.51
CA LEU A 233 -1.83 7.29 -1.50
C LEU A 233 -2.41 7.66 -0.14
N GLN A 234 -3.53 8.36 -0.15
CA GLN A 234 -4.20 8.80 1.06
C GLN A 234 -4.46 7.64 2.03
N SER A 235 -4.11 7.83 3.29
CA SER A 235 -4.43 6.88 4.36
C SER A 235 -5.92 6.88 4.66
N PHE A 236 -6.40 5.87 5.41
CA PHE A 236 -7.80 5.80 5.86
C PHE A 236 -8.21 6.94 6.80
N GLN A 237 -7.26 7.74 7.29
CA GLN A 237 -7.47 8.86 8.22
C GLN A 237 -8.28 8.47 9.45
N LEU A 238 -8.02 7.30 10.01
CA LEU A 238 -8.60 6.89 11.27
C LEU A 238 -7.98 7.74 12.40
N GLY A 239 -8.80 8.56 13.03
CA GLY A 239 -8.39 9.36 14.19
C GLY A 239 -8.48 8.57 15.50
N PRO A 240 -7.96 9.11 16.62
CA PRO A 240 -8.03 8.44 17.93
C PRO A 240 -9.47 8.07 18.35
N GLN A 241 -10.46 8.84 17.92
CA GLN A 241 -11.86 8.54 18.16
C GLN A 241 -12.36 7.32 17.37
N ASP A 242 -11.85 7.12 16.15
CA ASP A 242 -12.22 5.97 15.33
C ASP A 242 -11.62 4.68 15.92
N TYR A 243 -10.38 4.75 16.42
CA TYR A 243 -9.75 3.63 17.14
C TYR A 243 -10.51 3.27 18.40
N ARG A 244 -10.90 4.25 19.24
CA ARG A 244 -11.72 4.01 20.44
C ARG A 244 -13.07 3.35 20.09
N ARG A 245 -13.70 3.76 18.99
CA ARG A 245 -14.94 3.16 18.51
C ARG A 245 -14.74 1.72 18.03
N ILE A 246 -13.64 1.44 17.33
CA ILE A 246 -13.29 0.07 16.91
C ILE A 246 -13.10 -0.82 18.14
N GLU A 247 -12.44 -0.29 19.17
CA GLU A 247 -12.18 -1.00 20.42
C GLU A 247 -13.46 -1.25 21.22
N ALA A 248 -14.37 -0.27 21.29
CA ALA A 248 -15.69 -0.41 21.90
C ALA A 248 -16.59 -1.42 21.15
N ILE A 249 -16.51 -1.48 19.82
CA ILE A 249 -17.21 -2.51 19.03
C ILE A 249 -16.65 -3.91 19.37
N LYS A 250 -15.33 -4.04 19.55
CA LYS A 250 -14.70 -5.31 19.96
C LYS A 250 -15.10 -5.75 21.37
N SER A 251 -15.32 -4.80 22.28
CA SER A 251 -15.75 -5.08 23.66
C SER A 251 -17.24 -5.34 23.82
N GLY A 252 -18.03 -5.22 22.74
CA GLY A 252 -19.48 -5.49 22.76
C GLY A 252 -20.32 -4.36 23.37
N GLU A 253 -19.81 -3.14 23.46
CA GLU A 253 -20.59 -1.98 23.90
C GLU A 253 -21.58 -1.54 22.80
N ASP A 254 -22.83 -1.99 22.94
CA ASP A 254 -23.92 -1.78 21.97
C ASP A 254 -24.28 -0.30 21.71
N SER A 255 -23.94 0.62 22.60
CA SER A 255 -24.30 2.05 22.48
C SER A 255 -23.64 2.77 21.29
N LEU A 256 -22.60 2.21 20.69
CA LEU A 256 -21.80 2.86 19.64
C LEU A 256 -22.04 2.27 18.23
N ILE A 257 -22.82 1.21 18.10
CA ILE A 257 -23.09 0.56 16.80
C ILE A 257 -23.86 1.50 15.84
N SER A 258 -24.71 2.38 16.37
CA SER A 258 -25.45 3.35 15.55
C SER A 258 -24.56 4.36 14.81
N HIS A 259 -23.32 4.57 15.28
CA HIS A 259 -22.33 5.48 14.66
C HIS A 259 -21.34 4.79 13.73
N SER A 260 -21.46 3.49 13.51
CA SER A 260 -20.57 2.70 12.63
C SER A 260 -20.57 3.16 11.15
N ARG A 261 -21.66 3.83 10.71
CA ARG A 261 -21.77 4.41 9.35
C ARG A 261 -20.61 5.32 9.00
N ASN A 262 -20.06 6.08 9.96
CA ASN A 262 -18.94 7.00 9.72
C ASN A 262 -17.61 6.27 9.52
N ILE A 263 -17.34 5.19 10.25
CA ILE A 263 -16.14 4.36 10.07
C ILE A 263 -16.21 3.68 8.71
N PHE A 264 -17.34 3.09 8.37
CA PHE A 264 -17.54 2.42 7.09
C PHE A 264 -17.40 3.39 5.89
N SER A 265 -17.88 4.63 6.01
CA SER A 265 -17.70 5.66 4.98
C SER A 265 -16.24 6.09 4.80
N LYS A 266 -15.44 6.09 5.87
CA LYS A 266 -13.99 6.36 5.81
C LYS A 266 -13.24 5.18 5.16
N TRP A 267 -13.60 3.96 5.51
CA TRP A 267 -13.07 2.76 4.86
C TRP A 267 -13.38 2.73 3.37
N LYS A 268 -14.64 2.99 3.01
CA LYS A 268 -15.06 3.10 1.60
C LYS A 268 -14.21 4.13 0.86
N ARG A 269 -14.02 5.34 1.41
CA ARG A 269 -13.18 6.39 0.83
C ARG A 269 -11.72 5.93 0.68
N GLY A 270 -11.15 5.31 1.70
CA GLY A 270 -9.78 4.81 1.66
C GLY A 270 -9.57 3.74 0.60
N VAL A 271 -10.51 2.83 0.39
CA VAL A 271 -10.47 1.83 -0.68
C VAL A 271 -10.60 2.49 -2.04
N VAL A 272 -11.57 3.40 -2.21
CA VAL A 272 -11.81 4.11 -3.48
C VAL A 272 -10.61 4.98 -3.89
N ASN A 273 -10.01 5.71 -2.95
CA ASN A 273 -8.89 6.61 -3.26
C ASN A 273 -7.56 5.88 -3.54
N ARG A 274 -7.42 4.61 -3.17
CA ARG A 274 -6.21 3.81 -3.45
C ARG A 274 -6.21 3.17 -4.83
N THR A 275 -7.28 3.30 -5.56
CA THR A 275 -7.50 2.57 -6.82
C THR A 275 -7.79 3.52 -7.99
N LEU A 276 -7.56 4.83 -7.80
CA LEU A 276 -7.44 5.85 -8.83
C LEU A 276 -6.01 5.98 -9.29
#